data_244cba9003a2c8919c9499e98d98d51c
#
_entry.id   244cba9003a2c8919c9499e98d98d51c
#
_cell.length_a   1.000
_cell.length_b   1.000
_cell.length_c   1.000
_cell.angle_alpha   90.00
_cell.angle_beta   90.00
_cell.angle_gamma   90.00
#
_symmetry.space_group_name_H-M   'P 1'
#
loop_
_entity.id
_entity.type
_entity.pdbx_description
1 polymer ?
#
loop_
_entity_poly.entity_id
_entity_poly.type
_entity_poly.pdbx_seq_one_letter_code
_entity_poly.pdbx_strand_id
1 'polypeptide(L)'
;MADLSVNIGELQMKNPVMTASGTFGYGEEFSDFIDIARIGGIIVKGTTLHKREGNPYPRMAETPSGMLNAVGLQNKGVDYFVEQIYPRIRDIQTNMIVNVSGSAIEDYVKTAEIINELDKIPAIELNISCPNVKQGGMAFGVSAKGASEVVKAVRAAYKKTLIVKLSPNVTDITEIARAAEESGADSVSLINTLLGMAIDAERKRP
;
A
#
# COMPACT_ATOMS: atom_id res chain seq x y z
N MET A 1 -5.22 -32.93 -4.91
CA MET A 1 -5.02 -31.52 -5.34
C MET A 1 -3.74 -31.04 -4.69
N ALA A 2 -2.95 -30.19 -5.37
CA ALA A 2 -1.78 -29.60 -4.76
C ALA A 2 -2.20 -28.64 -3.64
N ASP A 3 -1.44 -28.62 -2.54
CA ASP A 3 -1.58 -27.61 -1.50
C ASP A 3 -0.95 -26.31 -2.02
N LEU A 4 -1.73 -25.22 -2.06
CA LEU A 4 -1.31 -23.91 -2.51
C LEU A 4 -1.15 -22.92 -1.34
N SER A 5 -1.30 -23.38 -0.10
CA SER A 5 -1.16 -22.53 1.08
C SER A 5 0.27 -21.98 1.21
N VAL A 6 0.38 -20.72 1.61
CA VAL A 6 1.64 -20.03 1.85
C VAL A 6 1.54 -19.14 3.09
N ASN A 7 2.67 -18.84 3.70
CA ASN A 7 2.76 -17.93 4.84
C ASN A 7 3.60 -16.71 4.50
N ILE A 8 3.17 -15.55 4.99
CA ILE A 8 3.94 -14.30 4.99
C ILE A 8 4.06 -13.86 6.46
N GLY A 9 5.21 -14.10 7.09
CA GLY A 9 5.31 -14.02 8.54
C GLY A 9 4.26 -14.94 9.20
N GLU A 10 3.42 -14.38 10.05
CA GLU A 10 2.31 -15.10 10.69
C GLU A 10 1.02 -15.13 9.85
N LEU A 11 0.96 -14.39 8.76
CA LEU A 11 -0.20 -14.36 7.87
C LEU A 11 -0.30 -15.65 7.06
N GLN A 12 -1.33 -16.44 7.33
CA GLN A 12 -1.63 -17.66 6.58
C GLN A 12 -2.54 -17.35 5.39
N MET A 13 -2.14 -17.79 4.21
CA MET A 13 -2.89 -17.60 2.97
C MET A 13 -3.24 -18.95 2.35
N LYS A 14 -4.47 -19.13 1.90
CA LYS A 14 -4.95 -20.34 1.24
C LYS A 14 -4.31 -20.60 -0.14
N ASN A 15 -3.77 -19.57 -0.76
CA ASN A 15 -2.99 -19.58 -1.99
C ASN A 15 -2.17 -18.30 -2.12
N PRO A 16 -1.15 -18.24 -3.00
CA PRO A 16 -0.24 -17.08 -3.12
C PRO A 16 -0.80 -15.90 -3.91
N VAL A 17 -2.06 -15.94 -4.37
CA VAL A 17 -2.63 -14.89 -5.20
C VAL A 17 -3.10 -13.74 -4.31
N MET A 18 -2.57 -12.54 -4.59
CA MET A 18 -2.98 -11.30 -3.93
C MET A 18 -3.29 -10.21 -4.96
N THR A 19 -4.24 -9.33 -4.65
CA THR A 19 -4.46 -8.13 -5.45
C THR A 19 -3.50 -7.03 -5.03
N ALA A 20 -3.20 -6.08 -5.94
CA ALA A 20 -2.37 -4.94 -5.62
C ALA A 20 -3.21 -3.73 -5.18
N SER A 21 -2.73 -2.97 -4.20
CA SER A 21 -3.35 -1.73 -3.78
C SER A 21 -3.50 -0.74 -4.95
N GLY A 22 -4.65 -0.10 -5.03
CA GLY A 22 -4.98 0.85 -6.09
C GLY A 22 -5.58 0.23 -7.35
N THR A 23 -5.69 -1.10 -7.43
CA THR A 23 -6.22 -1.83 -8.59
C THR A 23 -7.53 -2.55 -8.31
N PHE A 24 -7.89 -2.74 -7.04
CA PHE A 24 -9.00 -3.62 -6.64
C PHE A 24 -9.92 -3.00 -5.56
N GLY A 25 -9.95 -1.67 -5.44
CA GLY A 25 -10.81 -0.97 -4.49
C GLY A 25 -10.67 -1.50 -3.05
N TYR A 26 -11.78 -1.85 -2.44
CA TYR A 26 -11.87 -2.55 -1.16
C TYR A 26 -12.22 -4.04 -1.31
N GLY A 27 -12.33 -4.51 -2.55
CA GLY A 27 -12.62 -5.89 -2.91
C GLY A 27 -14.10 -6.14 -3.20
N GLU A 28 -15.02 -5.59 -2.41
CA GLU A 28 -16.46 -5.79 -2.57
C GLU A 28 -17.01 -5.33 -3.93
N GLU A 29 -16.36 -4.33 -4.55
CA GLU A 29 -16.74 -3.80 -5.87
C GLU A 29 -16.58 -4.82 -7.00
N PHE A 30 -15.84 -5.90 -6.74
CA PHE A 30 -15.59 -6.96 -7.72
C PHE A 30 -16.38 -8.25 -7.45
N SER A 31 -17.20 -8.29 -6.39
CA SER A 31 -17.96 -9.47 -5.99
C SER A 31 -18.93 -9.98 -7.07
N ASP A 32 -19.43 -9.10 -7.92
CA ASP A 32 -20.32 -9.47 -9.03
C ASP A 32 -19.58 -10.14 -10.21
N PHE A 33 -18.26 -10.01 -10.27
CA PHE A 33 -17.43 -10.52 -11.37
C PHE A 33 -16.68 -11.79 -11.00
N ILE A 34 -16.24 -11.89 -9.74
CA ILE A 34 -15.47 -13.03 -9.25
C ILE A 34 -15.85 -13.37 -7.81
N ASP A 35 -15.68 -14.63 -7.44
CA ASP A 35 -15.71 -15.04 -6.05
C ASP A 35 -14.42 -14.59 -5.35
N ILE A 36 -14.48 -13.44 -4.70
CA ILE A 36 -13.34 -12.83 -4.00
C ILE A 36 -12.83 -13.67 -2.83
N ALA A 37 -13.67 -14.57 -2.29
CA ALA A 37 -13.24 -15.52 -1.27
C ALA A 37 -12.22 -16.55 -1.78
N ARG A 38 -12.06 -16.71 -3.10
CA ARG A 38 -11.05 -17.61 -3.68
C ARG A 38 -9.64 -17.00 -3.71
N ILE A 39 -9.50 -15.68 -3.58
CA ILE A 39 -8.21 -14.98 -3.56
C ILE A 39 -7.55 -15.17 -2.18
N GLY A 40 -6.24 -15.37 -2.14
CA GLY A 40 -5.48 -15.58 -0.90
C GLY A 40 -5.39 -14.32 -0.04
N GLY A 41 -5.36 -13.13 -0.66
CA GLY A 41 -5.36 -11.85 0.04
C GLY A 41 -5.75 -10.68 -0.87
N ILE A 42 -6.39 -9.66 -0.29
CA ILE A 42 -6.76 -8.43 -0.96
C ILE A 42 -6.05 -7.27 -0.27
N ILE A 43 -5.16 -6.59 -1.01
CA ILE A 43 -4.58 -5.34 -0.53
C ILE A 43 -5.52 -4.21 -0.94
N VAL A 44 -6.22 -3.66 0.04
CA VAL A 44 -7.24 -2.65 -0.19
C VAL A 44 -6.66 -1.29 -0.53
N LYS A 45 -7.52 -0.36 -0.91
CA LYS A 45 -7.19 1.02 -1.24
C LYS A 45 -6.29 1.67 -0.19
N GLY A 46 -5.25 2.38 -0.65
CA GLY A 46 -4.34 3.12 0.23
C GLY A 46 -5.09 4.06 1.18
N THR A 47 -4.77 3.96 2.46
CA THR A 47 -5.41 4.68 3.56
C THR A 47 -4.37 5.57 4.24
N THR A 48 -4.71 6.83 4.48
CA THR A 48 -3.89 7.81 5.20
C THR A 48 -4.59 8.22 6.49
N LEU A 49 -3.86 8.83 7.43
CA LEU A 49 -4.42 9.31 8.69
C LEU A 49 -5.62 10.25 8.44
N HIS A 50 -5.43 11.21 7.57
CA HIS A 50 -6.47 12.17 7.18
C HIS A 50 -6.90 11.97 5.74
N LYS A 51 -8.12 12.43 5.40
CA LYS A 51 -8.63 12.46 4.03
C LYS A 51 -7.67 13.16 3.07
N ARG A 52 -7.53 12.63 1.86
CA ARG A 52 -6.81 13.26 0.72
C ARG A 52 -7.73 13.33 -0.48
N GLU A 53 -7.84 14.53 -1.06
CA GLU A 53 -8.67 14.74 -2.26
C GLU A 53 -8.02 14.19 -3.53
N GLY A 54 -6.70 13.99 -3.50
CA GLY A 54 -5.93 13.64 -4.69
C GLY A 54 -5.70 14.84 -5.60
N ASN A 55 -5.14 14.56 -6.77
CA ASN A 55 -4.87 15.60 -7.78
C ASN A 55 -6.12 15.90 -8.61
N PRO A 56 -6.24 17.11 -9.19
CA PRO A 56 -7.31 17.46 -10.10
C PRO A 56 -7.27 16.63 -11.40
N TYR A 57 -8.37 16.58 -12.13
CA TYR A 57 -8.47 15.95 -13.44
C TYR A 57 -7.93 16.88 -14.54
N PRO A 58 -7.38 16.30 -15.66
CA PRO A 58 -7.13 14.89 -15.94
C PRO A 58 -5.92 14.36 -15.14
N ARG A 59 -5.97 13.14 -14.66
CA ARG A 59 -4.92 12.54 -13.84
C ARG A 59 -4.57 11.10 -14.20
N MET A 60 -5.08 10.65 -15.33
CA MET A 60 -4.76 9.37 -15.96
C MET A 60 -4.68 9.57 -17.47
N ALA A 61 -3.72 8.91 -18.11
CA ALA A 61 -3.54 8.93 -19.55
C ALA A 61 -3.03 7.57 -20.04
N GLU A 62 -3.63 7.05 -21.11
CA GLU A 62 -3.15 5.82 -21.76
C GLU A 62 -1.89 6.09 -22.57
N THR A 63 -1.03 5.08 -22.67
CA THR A 63 0.13 5.05 -23.53
C THR A 63 0.11 3.76 -24.36
N PRO A 64 0.90 3.63 -25.44
CA PRO A 64 0.91 2.43 -26.28
C PRO A 64 1.17 1.11 -25.52
N SER A 65 1.85 1.17 -24.37
CA SER A 65 2.25 -0.03 -23.61
C SER A 65 1.85 0.03 -22.13
N GLY A 66 0.96 0.95 -21.74
CA GLY A 66 0.55 1.06 -20.34
C GLY A 66 -0.27 2.31 -20.06
N MET A 67 -0.15 2.81 -18.85
CA MET A 67 -0.92 3.95 -18.36
C MET A 67 -0.06 4.85 -17.48
N LEU A 68 -0.14 6.15 -17.69
CA LEU A 68 0.36 7.16 -16.75
C LEU A 68 -0.76 7.55 -15.77
N ASN A 69 -0.41 7.71 -14.51
CA ASN A 69 -1.34 8.24 -13.52
C ASN A 69 -0.66 9.20 -12.55
N ALA A 70 -1.44 10.14 -12.06
CA ALA A 70 -1.09 11.08 -11.00
C ALA A 70 -2.29 11.26 -10.05
N VAL A 71 -2.84 10.14 -9.55
CA VAL A 71 -4.07 10.15 -8.72
C VAL A 71 -3.87 10.90 -7.40
N GLY A 72 -2.67 10.88 -6.81
CA GLY A 72 -2.35 11.64 -5.59
C GLY A 72 -2.93 11.05 -4.31
N LEU A 73 -2.99 9.72 -4.21
CA LEU A 73 -3.46 8.98 -3.01
C LEU A 73 -4.87 9.40 -2.53
N GLN A 74 -5.78 9.68 -3.45
CA GLN A 74 -7.16 10.01 -3.09
C GLN A 74 -7.76 8.92 -2.18
N ASN A 75 -8.15 9.29 -0.96
CA ASN A 75 -8.82 8.41 0.01
C ASN A 75 -9.53 9.25 1.07
N LYS A 76 -10.42 8.62 1.85
CA LYS A 76 -11.24 9.30 2.84
C LYS A 76 -10.66 9.30 4.27
N GLY A 77 -9.45 8.76 4.45
CA GLY A 77 -8.79 8.67 5.75
C GLY A 77 -9.13 7.42 6.55
N VAL A 78 -8.37 7.17 7.63
CA VAL A 78 -8.49 5.95 8.43
C VAL A 78 -9.81 5.89 9.20
N ASP A 79 -10.32 7.01 9.71
CA ASP A 79 -11.60 7.03 10.45
C ASP A 79 -12.74 6.54 9.55
N TYR A 80 -12.81 7.05 8.31
CA TYR A 80 -13.80 6.56 7.34
C TYR A 80 -13.61 5.07 7.02
N PHE A 81 -12.35 4.62 6.93
CA PHE A 81 -12.09 3.19 6.72
C PHE A 81 -12.67 2.36 7.86
N VAL A 82 -12.40 2.73 9.10
CA VAL A 82 -12.88 2.01 10.30
C VAL A 82 -14.40 2.02 10.40
N GLU A 83 -15.03 3.17 10.17
CA GLU A 83 -16.47 3.36 10.40
C GLU A 83 -17.33 2.85 9.24
N GLN A 84 -16.86 3.02 7.99
CA GLN A 84 -17.70 2.81 6.81
C GLN A 84 -17.26 1.63 5.93
N ILE A 85 -15.98 1.30 5.90
CA ILE A 85 -15.45 0.24 5.03
C ILE A 85 -15.27 -1.06 5.80
N TYR A 86 -14.55 -1.02 6.92
CA TYR A 86 -14.23 -2.22 7.71
C TYR A 86 -15.46 -3.07 8.07
N PRO A 87 -16.60 -2.52 8.51
CA PRO A 87 -17.77 -3.33 8.82
C PRO A 87 -18.31 -4.13 7.63
N ARG A 88 -18.10 -3.67 6.41
CA ARG A 88 -18.59 -4.32 5.20
C ARG A 88 -17.66 -5.43 4.71
N ILE A 89 -16.34 -5.27 4.92
CA ILE A 89 -15.34 -6.19 4.37
C ILE A 89 -14.81 -7.21 5.39
N ARG A 90 -15.02 -7.00 6.68
CA ARG A 90 -14.43 -7.79 7.77
C ARG A 90 -14.81 -9.28 7.76
N ASP A 91 -15.97 -9.61 7.20
CA ASP A 91 -16.50 -10.99 7.18
C ASP A 91 -16.28 -11.70 5.84
N ILE A 92 -15.61 -11.03 4.88
CA ILE A 92 -15.19 -11.66 3.64
C ILE A 92 -14.13 -12.72 3.93
N GLN A 93 -14.32 -13.92 3.39
CA GLN A 93 -13.49 -15.10 3.69
C GLN A 93 -12.15 -15.09 2.93
N THR A 94 -11.42 -13.97 3.05
CA THR A 94 -10.05 -13.80 2.56
C THR A 94 -9.27 -12.85 3.46
N ASN A 95 -7.95 -12.79 3.31
CA ASN A 95 -7.13 -11.86 4.07
C ASN A 95 -7.28 -10.43 3.53
N MET A 96 -7.88 -9.53 4.32
CA MET A 96 -7.98 -8.12 3.99
C MET A 96 -6.77 -7.39 4.57
N ILE A 97 -5.91 -6.86 3.71
CA ILE A 97 -4.64 -6.22 4.07
C ILE A 97 -4.77 -4.72 3.77
N VAL A 98 -4.51 -3.87 4.75
CA VAL A 98 -4.66 -2.42 4.56
C VAL A 98 -3.35 -1.81 4.07
N ASN A 99 -3.38 -1.14 2.92
CA ASN A 99 -2.24 -0.35 2.46
C ASN A 99 -2.23 0.98 3.23
N VAL A 100 -1.17 1.21 4.00
CA VAL A 100 -0.99 2.40 4.86
C VAL A 100 0.00 3.35 4.22
N SER A 101 -0.40 4.61 4.09
CA SER A 101 0.44 5.69 3.56
C SER A 101 0.40 6.91 4.46
N GLY A 102 1.47 7.68 4.49
CA GLY A 102 1.58 8.92 5.27
C GLY A 102 2.53 9.93 4.62
N SER A 103 2.51 11.17 5.10
CA SER A 103 3.45 12.25 4.69
C SER A 103 4.49 12.54 5.77
N ALA A 104 4.31 12.02 6.97
CA ALA A 104 5.23 12.08 8.09
C ALA A 104 5.21 10.73 8.82
N ILE A 105 6.25 10.41 9.57
CA ILE A 105 6.34 9.14 10.32
C ILE A 105 5.17 9.01 11.29
N GLU A 106 4.79 10.10 11.93
CA GLU A 106 3.67 10.15 12.88
C GLU A 106 2.33 9.75 12.24
N ASP A 107 2.11 10.10 10.96
CA ASP A 107 0.90 9.70 10.22
C ASP A 107 0.86 8.18 10.02
N TYR A 108 1.99 7.57 9.65
CA TYR A 108 2.10 6.12 9.50
C TYR A 108 1.85 5.40 10.82
N VAL A 109 2.49 5.86 11.90
CA VAL A 109 2.37 5.25 13.22
C VAL A 109 0.93 5.31 13.71
N LYS A 110 0.29 6.48 13.71
CA LYS A 110 -1.09 6.64 14.17
C LYS A 110 -2.08 5.82 13.33
N THR A 111 -1.89 5.79 12.01
CA THR A 111 -2.75 4.96 11.15
C THR A 111 -2.58 3.47 11.47
N ALA A 112 -1.34 3.02 11.66
CA ALA A 112 -1.05 1.63 12.00
C ALA A 112 -1.59 1.24 13.39
N GLU A 113 -1.51 2.12 14.39
CA GLU A 113 -2.10 1.93 15.71
C GLU A 113 -3.61 1.70 15.63
N ILE A 114 -4.33 2.56 14.90
CA ILE A 114 -5.78 2.42 14.72
C ILE A 114 -6.12 1.08 14.05
N ILE A 115 -5.38 0.71 12.99
CA ILE A 115 -5.62 -0.54 12.25
C ILE A 115 -5.23 -1.77 13.09
N ASN A 116 -4.25 -1.65 13.99
CA ASN A 116 -3.86 -2.74 14.89
C ASN A 116 -5.02 -3.25 15.75
N GLU A 117 -5.95 -2.36 16.13
CA GLU A 117 -7.13 -2.69 16.93
C GLU A 117 -8.22 -3.44 16.16
N LEU A 118 -8.12 -3.51 14.82
CA LEU A 118 -9.13 -4.19 13.99
C LEU A 118 -8.85 -5.70 13.94
N ASP A 119 -9.69 -6.48 14.62
CA ASP A 119 -9.53 -7.93 14.83
C ASP A 119 -9.42 -8.74 13.53
N LYS A 120 -10.14 -8.35 12.45
CA LYS A 120 -10.18 -9.04 11.16
C LYS A 120 -9.20 -8.52 10.12
N ILE A 121 -8.34 -7.57 10.49
CA ILE A 121 -7.24 -7.12 9.63
C ILE A 121 -5.95 -7.80 10.10
N PRO A 122 -5.44 -8.82 9.37
CA PRO A 122 -4.30 -9.62 9.83
C PRO A 122 -2.94 -8.99 9.48
N ALA A 123 -2.92 -8.04 8.54
CA ALA A 123 -1.68 -7.43 8.04
C ALA A 123 -1.89 -6.01 7.54
N ILE A 124 -0.80 -5.25 7.46
CA ILE A 124 -0.72 -4.00 6.70
C ILE A 124 0.37 -4.07 5.63
N GLU A 125 0.15 -3.37 4.51
CA GLU A 125 1.17 -3.06 3.52
C GLU A 125 1.60 -1.60 3.69
N LEU A 126 2.79 -1.36 4.22
CA LEU A 126 3.33 -0.03 4.46
C LEU A 126 3.87 0.56 3.17
N ASN A 127 3.22 1.58 2.63
CA ASN A 127 3.61 2.25 1.39
C ASN A 127 4.57 3.42 1.70
N ILE A 128 5.87 3.16 1.63
CA ILE A 128 6.93 4.13 1.94
C ILE A 128 7.32 5.02 0.76
N SER A 129 6.62 4.93 -0.37
CA SER A 129 6.92 5.71 -1.58
C SER A 129 6.28 7.11 -1.59
N CYS A 130 5.50 7.47 -0.57
CA CYS A 130 4.90 8.80 -0.45
C CYS A 130 5.97 9.87 -0.19
N PRO A 131 5.94 11.02 -0.88
CA PRO A 131 6.84 12.14 -0.61
C PRO A 131 6.70 12.64 0.84
N ASN A 132 7.83 12.78 1.53
CA ASN A 132 7.87 13.37 2.87
C ASN A 132 7.95 14.89 2.76
N VAL A 133 6.85 15.55 3.11
CA VAL A 133 6.76 17.04 3.03
C VAL A 133 7.74 17.72 4.00
N LYS A 134 7.98 17.14 5.18
CA LYS A 134 8.90 17.69 6.19
C LYS A 134 10.38 17.57 5.78
N GLN A 135 10.73 16.63 4.91
CA GLN A 135 12.08 16.40 4.39
C GLN A 135 12.24 16.87 2.93
N GLY A 136 11.57 17.95 2.54
CA GLY A 136 11.73 18.52 1.20
C GLY A 136 11.10 17.71 0.08
N GLY A 137 10.08 16.90 0.36
CA GLY A 137 9.34 16.14 -0.63
C GLY A 137 9.97 14.79 -1.02
N MET A 138 11.07 14.37 -0.40
CA MET A 138 11.66 13.06 -0.65
C MET A 138 10.84 11.95 0.03
N ALA A 139 10.62 10.86 -0.70
CA ALA A 139 9.96 9.67 -0.16
C ALA A 139 10.88 8.93 0.82
N PHE A 140 10.31 8.35 1.88
CA PHE A 140 11.06 7.48 2.82
C PHE A 140 11.72 6.30 2.10
N GLY A 141 11.07 5.75 1.10
CA GLY A 141 11.51 4.57 0.33
C GLY A 141 12.61 4.83 -0.69
N VAL A 142 13.28 6.00 -0.72
CA VAL A 142 14.38 6.27 -1.65
C VAL A 142 15.76 6.13 -1.01
N SER A 143 15.84 5.85 0.29
CA SER A 143 17.09 5.58 1.00
C SER A 143 16.90 4.53 2.10
N ALA A 144 17.93 3.73 2.35
CA ALA A 144 17.95 2.73 3.41
C ALA A 144 17.66 3.37 4.80
N LYS A 145 18.22 4.56 5.06
CA LYS A 145 17.98 5.31 6.30
C LYS A 145 16.50 5.68 6.46
N GLY A 146 15.90 6.29 5.43
CA GLY A 146 14.49 6.69 5.48
C GLY A 146 13.54 5.49 5.63
N ALA A 147 13.80 4.40 4.90
CA ALA A 147 13.05 3.17 5.04
C ALA A 147 13.16 2.60 6.47
N SER A 148 14.39 2.53 7.01
CA SER A 148 14.64 2.04 8.38
C SER A 148 13.91 2.87 9.43
N GLU A 149 13.93 4.19 9.33
CA GLU A 149 13.29 5.10 10.30
C GLU A 149 11.76 4.88 10.35
N VAL A 150 11.09 4.85 9.20
CA VAL A 150 9.64 4.67 9.17
C VAL A 150 9.22 3.25 9.54
N VAL A 151 9.95 2.22 9.08
CA VAL A 151 9.61 0.81 9.39
C VAL A 151 9.78 0.53 10.88
N LYS A 152 10.88 0.97 11.51
CA LYS A 152 11.08 0.81 12.95
C LYS A 152 9.98 1.49 13.77
N ALA A 153 9.63 2.73 13.40
CA ALA A 153 8.57 3.46 14.10
C ALA A 153 7.21 2.74 14.00
N VAL A 154 6.85 2.27 12.81
CA VAL A 154 5.60 1.53 12.61
C VAL A 154 5.65 0.16 13.30
N ARG A 155 6.77 -0.58 13.21
CA ARG A 155 6.92 -1.88 13.88
C ARG A 155 6.75 -1.79 15.40
N ALA A 156 7.19 -0.69 16.02
CA ALA A 156 7.01 -0.48 17.46
C ALA A 156 5.53 -0.40 17.84
N ALA A 157 4.69 0.19 17.01
CA ALA A 157 3.26 0.40 17.22
C ALA A 157 2.38 -0.76 16.71
N TYR A 158 2.77 -1.40 15.60
CA TYR A 158 1.99 -2.45 14.92
C TYR A 158 2.53 -3.84 15.24
N LYS A 159 1.67 -4.77 15.67
CA LYS A 159 2.10 -6.10 16.19
C LYS A 159 1.80 -7.27 15.26
N LYS A 160 0.99 -7.07 14.22
CA LYS A 160 0.63 -8.09 13.23
C LYS A 160 1.61 -8.08 12.06
N THR A 161 1.33 -8.86 11.01
CA THR A 161 2.20 -8.95 9.83
C THR A 161 2.37 -7.59 9.14
N LEU A 162 3.63 -7.17 9.00
CA LEU A 162 4.06 -5.92 8.39
C LEU A 162 4.75 -6.19 7.05
N ILE A 163 4.07 -5.86 5.95
CA ILE A 163 4.62 -5.92 4.60
C ILE A 163 5.08 -4.51 4.21
N VAL A 164 6.27 -4.36 3.64
CA VAL A 164 6.78 -3.05 3.21
C VAL A 164 6.81 -2.96 1.69
N LYS A 165 6.04 -2.03 1.11
CA LYS A 165 5.99 -1.82 -0.34
C LYS A 165 7.09 -0.88 -0.79
N LEU A 166 8.00 -1.42 -1.60
CA LEU A 166 9.20 -0.75 -2.07
C LEU A 166 8.95 0.14 -3.30
N SER A 167 9.73 1.21 -3.40
CA SER A 167 9.80 2.07 -4.57
C SER A 167 10.76 1.49 -5.61
N PRO A 168 10.40 1.46 -6.91
CA PRO A 168 11.34 1.08 -7.97
C PRO A 168 12.27 2.24 -8.36
N ASN A 169 12.02 3.46 -7.88
CA ASN A 169 12.72 4.69 -8.30
C ASN A 169 13.97 4.93 -7.46
N VAL A 170 14.82 3.93 -7.39
CA VAL A 170 16.09 3.89 -6.63
C VAL A 170 17.16 3.21 -7.47
N THR A 171 18.43 3.44 -7.15
CA THR A 171 19.55 2.81 -7.86
C THR A 171 19.66 1.31 -7.53
N ASP A 172 19.52 0.97 -6.24
CA ASP A 172 19.54 -0.42 -5.76
C ASP A 172 18.40 -0.65 -4.78
N ILE A 173 17.38 -1.39 -5.22
CA ILE A 173 16.21 -1.73 -4.40
C ILE A 173 16.56 -2.73 -3.29
N THR A 174 17.65 -3.49 -3.45
CA THR A 174 18.04 -4.49 -2.46
C THR A 174 18.54 -3.87 -1.17
N GLU A 175 19.17 -2.69 -1.23
CA GLU A 175 19.55 -1.93 -0.04
C GLU A 175 18.33 -1.52 0.78
N ILE A 176 17.27 -1.07 0.10
CA ILE A 176 16.01 -0.69 0.77
C ILE A 176 15.31 -1.91 1.36
N ALA A 177 15.30 -3.03 0.62
CA ALA A 177 14.71 -4.29 1.08
C ALA A 177 15.38 -4.78 2.38
N ARG A 178 16.72 -4.81 2.41
CA ARG A 178 17.49 -5.20 3.62
C ARG A 178 17.21 -4.25 4.78
N ALA A 179 17.20 -2.94 4.54
CA ALA A 179 16.90 -1.97 5.58
C ALA A 179 15.48 -2.14 6.16
N ALA A 180 14.50 -2.51 5.33
CA ALA A 180 13.15 -2.81 5.78
C ALA A 180 13.13 -4.09 6.64
N GLU A 181 13.76 -5.18 6.19
CA GLU A 181 13.88 -6.45 6.92
C GLU A 181 14.56 -6.25 8.28
N GLU A 182 15.75 -5.63 8.30
CA GLU A 182 16.52 -5.34 9.53
C GLU A 182 15.75 -4.41 10.51
N SER A 183 14.76 -3.69 10.00
CA SER A 183 13.91 -2.78 10.77
C SER A 183 12.62 -3.44 11.27
N GLY A 184 12.40 -4.73 10.98
CA GLY A 184 11.30 -5.53 11.49
C GLY A 184 10.13 -5.72 10.54
N ALA A 185 10.32 -5.53 9.22
CA ALA A 185 9.36 -5.99 8.24
C ALA A 185 9.34 -7.52 8.17
N ASP A 186 8.15 -8.12 8.11
CA ASP A 186 7.98 -9.57 7.93
C ASP A 186 8.10 -9.96 6.45
N SER A 187 7.86 -9.01 5.54
CA SER A 187 7.97 -9.20 4.09
C SER A 187 8.12 -7.87 3.36
N VAL A 188 8.53 -7.95 2.11
CA VAL A 188 8.52 -6.82 1.18
C VAL A 188 7.60 -7.11 -0.01
N SER A 189 6.93 -6.08 -0.52
CA SER A 189 6.18 -6.16 -1.78
C SER A 189 6.84 -5.27 -2.84
N LEU A 190 6.88 -5.78 -4.08
CA LEU A 190 7.46 -5.12 -5.24
C LEU A 190 6.39 -5.02 -6.34
N ILE A 191 6.20 -3.88 -6.87
CA ILE A 191 6.79 -2.56 -6.65
C ILE A 191 5.71 -1.49 -6.71
N ASN A 192 6.01 -0.29 -6.21
CA ASN A 192 5.20 0.89 -6.47
C ASN A 192 5.39 1.37 -7.91
N THR A 193 4.78 2.49 -8.28
CA THR A 193 4.76 3.03 -9.64
C THR A 193 6.15 3.50 -10.09
N LEU A 194 6.55 3.10 -11.30
CA LEU A 194 7.69 3.69 -11.99
C LEU A 194 7.36 5.14 -12.37
N LEU A 195 8.30 6.06 -12.20
CA LEU A 195 8.17 7.40 -12.71
C LEU A 195 8.22 7.39 -14.24
N GLY A 196 7.27 8.06 -14.85
CA GLY A 196 7.19 8.20 -16.29
C GLY A 196 6.58 9.54 -16.68
N MET A 197 6.85 9.96 -17.91
CA MET A 197 6.29 11.18 -18.50
C MET A 197 6.09 10.97 -19.99
N ALA A 198 4.95 11.43 -20.50
CA ALA A 198 4.70 11.62 -21.91
C ALA A 198 4.63 13.12 -22.21
N ILE A 199 5.19 13.54 -23.34
CA ILE A 199 5.17 14.93 -23.79
C ILE A 199 4.36 15.03 -25.07
N ASP A 200 3.31 15.86 -25.06
CA ASP A 200 2.61 16.29 -26.27
C ASP A 200 3.47 17.34 -26.99
N ALA A 201 4.18 16.91 -28.02
CA ALA A 201 5.13 17.77 -28.74
C ALA A 201 4.45 18.91 -29.51
N GLU A 202 3.19 18.73 -29.93
CA GLU A 202 2.41 19.77 -30.63
C GLU A 202 1.98 20.85 -29.68
N ARG A 203 1.45 20.45 -28.50
CA ARG A 203 0.98 21.37 -27.46
C ARG A 203 2.08 21.82 -26.51
N LYS A 204 3.30 21.27 -26.62
CA LYS A 204 4.49 21.58 -25.81
C LYS A 204 4.22 21.49 -24.29
N ARG A 205 3.52 20.43 -23.88
CA ARG A 205 3.18 20.17 -22.48
C ARG A 205 3.17 18.67 -22.17
N PRO A 206 3.33 18.28 -20.87
CA PRO A 206 3.09 16.92 -20.42
C PRO A 206 1.61 16.55 -20.57
#